data_03cee25a3e21db7fd810ab1310003c07
#
_entry.id   03cee25a3e21db7fd810ab1310003c07
#
_cell.length_a   1.000
_cell.length_b   1.000
_cell.length_c   1.000
_cell.angle_alpha   90.00
_cell.angle_beta   90.00
_cell.angle_gamma   90.00
#
_symmetry.space_group_name_H-M   'P 1'
#
loop_
_entity.id
_entity.type
_entity.pdbx_description
1 polymer ?
#
loop_
_entity_poly.entity_id
_entity_poly.type
_entity_poly.pdbx_seq_one_letter_code
_entity_poly.pdbx_strand_id
1 'polypeptide(L)'
;MSSIILSFVGKQDPFAKENNEGSIVTLTKHLIYLGMAISRVLLLYTDGTKGNAEDTKIWLQSAYSLADEQVLAIPVSQIFSDDPIDFKLAAREVRQAIEAVAMFISDEDMIEFNASSGTPAMKSALSILQAAGYAPNSRVWQIRNPTEMRDGQDHVFATDVSILRNEFDVKVIKRQVNDYNYSGAIASLDGSSLGNSMLRNLLDYGRCRIAFDFDEAYKHVGTIEPQDLADDIVALRSKRPDFLCREAYFVGITKLSNCHYSDFLVFLAAFNENILLFLASRKTGIDLRTNVYEVWQKLKKVDSGKLYKHLQDAKVPSGHSLRLEERPNRFLALAILKYYPDHNGVLALVERLNENKYIKERNDFVHKLEGISEIENESELKRLMFKILKSSTSLSVDENPFDVLNRRICNCLELP
;
A
#
# COMPACT_ATOMS: atom_id res chain seq x y z
N MET A 1 24.03 23.95 9.32
CA MET A 1 22.65 24.07 8.79
C MET A 1 22.41 25.51 8.40
N SER A 2 22.06 25.80 7.18
CA SER A 2 21.62 27.10 6.78
C SER A 2 20.10 27.11 6.52
N SER A 3 19.50 28.27 6.65
CA SER A 3 18.04 28.45 6.50
C SER A 3 17.73 29.28 5.26
N ILE A 4 16.75 28.82 4.49
CA ILE A 4 16.20 29.50 3.33
C ILE A 4 14.77 29.91 3.66
N ILE A 5 14.50 31.20 3.76
CA ILE A 5 13.16 31.70 4.04
C ILE A 5 12.36 31.77 2.74
N LEU A 6 11.17 31.18 2.71
CA LEU A 6 10.20 31.33 1.62
C LEU A 6 8.92 31.96 2.15
N SER A 7 8.56 33.13 1.62
CA SER A 7 7.37 33.88 2.08
C SER A 7 6.67 34.56 0.91
N PHE A 8 5.35 34.58 0.96
CA PHE A 8 4.62 35.63 0.24
C PHE A 8 4.80 36.96 0.96
N VAL A 9 4.77 38.04 0.20
CA VAL A 9 4.82 39.41 0.74
C VAL A 9 3.42 39.93 0.91
N GLY A 10 3.10 40.37 2.12
CA GLY A 10 1.83 41.03 2.45
C GLY A 10 1.95 42.56 2.49
N LYS A 11 0.79 43.22 2.62
CA LYS A 11 0.73 44.70 2.74
C LYS A 11 1.30 45.25 4.05
N GLN A 12 1.60 44.37 5.02
CA GLN A 12 2.18 44.72 6.31
C GLN A 12 3.70 44.49 6.38
N ASP A 13 4.32 44.02 5.29
CA ASP A 13 5.76 43.83 5.22
C ASP A 13 6.43 45.04 4.56
N PRO A 14 7.63 45.48 4.98
CA PRO A 14 8.36 44.98 6.16
C PRO A 14 7.77 45.49 7.50
N PHE A 15 6.99 46.57 7.50
CA PHE A 15 6.41 47.17 8.68
C PHE A 15 4.93 47.50 8.49
N ALA A 16 4.13 47.09 9.45
CA ALA A 16 2.72 47.48 9.53
C ALA A 16 2.55 48.95 9.95
N LYS A 17 1.33 49.48 9.84
CA LYS A 17 0.98 50.75 10.42
C LYS A 17 1.32 50.74 11.92
N GLU A 18 1.84 51.88 12.44
CA GLU A 18 2.24 52.05 13.85
C GLU A 18 3.58 51.39 14.23
N ASN A 19 4.52 51.25 13.29
CA ASN A 19 5.85 50.68 13.51
C ASN A 19 5.89 49.23 14.01
N ASN A 20 4.83 48.47 13.85
CA ASN A 20 4.84 47.03 14.12
C ASN A 20 5.57 46.29 13.01
N GLU A 21 6.44 45.36 13.40
CA GLU A 21 7.16 44.54 12.44
C GLU A 21 6.21 43.64 11.66
N GLY A 22 6.44 43.54 10.35
CA GLY A 22 5.78 42.57 9.50
C GLY A 22 6.26 41.16 9.79
N SER A 23 5.52 40.15 9.34
CA SER A 23 5.83 38.75 9.67
C SER A 23 7.17 38.26 9.11
N ILE A 24 7.61 38.79 7.97
CA ILE A 24 8.90 38.41 7.36
C ILE A 24 10.06 38.91 8.24
N VAL A 25 9.97 40.15 8.70
CA VAL A 25 10.96 40.75 9.61
C VAL A 25 11.01 39.98 10.93
N THR A 26 9.85 39.72 11.51
CA THR A 26 9.71 39.01 12.79
C THR A 26 10.29 37.59 12.70
N LEU A 27 9.98 36.83 11.64
CA LEU A 27 10.52 35.50 11.44
C LEU A 27 12.04 35.53 11.26
N THR A 28 12.55 36.44 10.41
CA THR A 28 13.99 36.54 10.17
C THR A 28 14.76 36.84 11.46
N LYS A 29 14.28 37.76 12.27
CA LYS A 29 14.85 38.05 13.61
C LYS A 29 14.83 36.83 14.51
N HIS A 30 13.73 36.10 14.55
CA HIS A 30 13.58 34.90 15.37
C HIS A 30 14.58 33.81 14.97
N LEU A 31 14.72 33.53 13.66
CA LEU A 31 15.65 32.53 13.15
C LEU A 31 17.10 32.89 13.48
N ILE A 32 17.47 34.16 13.32
CA ILE A 32 18.80 34.67 13.69
C ILE A 32 19.03 34.56 15.21
N TYR A 33 18.03 34.91 16.02
CA TYR A 33 18.09 34.74 17.48
C TYR A 33 18.32 33.28 17.89
N LEU A 34 17.77 32.33 17.15
CA LEU A 34 18.01 30.89 17.32
C LEU A 34 19.41 30.43 16.82
N GLY A 35 20.23 31.35 16.33
CA GLY A 35 21.56 31.04 15.83
C GLY A 35 21.59 30.44 14.42
N MET A 36 20.51 30.57 13.66
CA MET A 36 20.43 30.05 12.30
C MET A 36 21.06 31.03 11.31
N ALA A 37 21.92 30.52 10.42
CA ALA A 37 22.49 31.31 9.32
C ALA A 37 21.46 31.38 8.18
N ILE A 38 21.07 32.58 7.77
CA ILE A 38 20.17 32.78 6.63
C ILE A 38 21.00 32.79 5.34
N SER A 39 20.84 31.77 4.53
CA SER A 39 21.53 31.67 3.23
C SER A 39 20.77 32.37 2.12
N ARG A 40 19.44 32.32 2.13
CA ARG A 40 18.58 32.98 1.12
C ARG A 40 17.25 33.39 1.71
N VAL A 41 16.63 34.41 1.09
CA VAL A 41 15.25 34.81 1.33
C VAL A 41 14.53 34.96 -0.01
N LEU A 42 13.45 34.23 -0.22
CA LEU A 42 12.61 34.31 -1.40
C LEU A 42 11.30 35.01 -1.02
N LEU A 43 11.07 36.14 -1.66
CA LEU A 43 9.93 37.03 -1.44
C LEU A 43 9.00 36.94 -2.66
N LEU A 44 7.93 36.13 -2.56
CA LEU A 44 6.92 36.01 -3.61
C LEU A 44 5.93 37.16 -3.52
N TYR A 45 5.78 37.95 -4.56
CA TYR A 45 4.91 39.14 -4.53
C TYR A 45 3.94 39.20 -5.71
N THR A 46 2.76 39.77 -5.45
CA THR A 46 1.79 40.18 -6.47
C THR A 46 2.03 41.64 -6.87
N ASP A 47 1.43 42.10 -7.95
CA ASP A 47 1.53 43.51 -8.38
C ASP A 47 1.13 44.47 -7.23
N GLY A 48 0.12 44.09 -6.45
CA GLY A 48 -0.36 44.87 -5.31
C GLY A 48 0.58 44.93 -4.11
N THR A 49 1.67 44.10 -4.10
CA THR A 49 2.67 44.06 -3.01
C THR A 49 4.11 44.23 -3.51
N LYS A 50 4.29 44.68 -4.76
CA LYS A 50 5.62 44.88 -5.35
C LYS A 50 6.47 45.87 -4.52
N GLY A 51 5.92 47.03 -4.19
CA GLY A 51 6.64 47.99 -3.35
C GLY A 51 7.03 47.43 -1.99
N ASN A 52 6.11 46.72 -1.35
CA ASN A 52 6.41 46.03 -0.07
C ASN A 52 7.54 45.01 -0.20
N ALA A 53 7.63 44.29 -1.33
CA ALA A 53 8.70 43.32 -1.59
C ALA A 53 10.06 44.00 -1.75
N GLU A 54 10.10 45.15 -2.47
CA GLU A 54 11.31 45.95 -2.65
C GLU A 54 11.76 46.56 -1.30
N ASP A 55 10.85 47.12 -0.53
CA ASP A 55 11.16 47.67 0.81
C ASP A 55 11.64 46.59 1.78
N THR A 56 11.03 45.40 1.76
CA THR A 56 11.45 44.26 2.57
C THR A 56 12.84 43.76 2.17
N LYS A 57 13.13 43.69 0.89
CA LYS A 57 14.45 43.32 0.38
C LYS A 57 15.52 44.33 0.89
N ILE A 58 15.29 45.62 0.70
CA ILE A 58 16.21 46.67 1.14
C ILE A 58 16.43 46.61 2.65
N TRP A 59 15.37 46.37 3.41
CA TRP A 59 15.49 46.28 4.88
C TRP A 59 16.33 45.04 5.28
N LEU A 60 16.07 43.86 4.71
CA LEU A 60 16.84 42.64 5.00
C LEU A 60 18.32 42.78 4.68
N GLN A 61 18.63 43.39 3.55
CA GLN A 61 20.01 43.68 3.13
C GLN A 61 20.71 44.65 4.10
N SER A 62 20.06 45.70 4.48
CA SER A 62 20.62 46.70 5.41
C SER A 62 20.77 46.16 6.83
N ALA A 63 19.77 45.46 7.36
CA ALA A 63 19.75 44.98 8.73
C ALA A 63 20.70 43.81 9.01
N TYR A 64 20.90 42.95 8.03
CA TYR A 64 21.68 41.69 8.19
C TYR A 64 22.85 41.55 7.21
N SER A 65 23.16 42.59 6.47
CA SER A 65 24.29 42.59 5.48
C SER A 65 24.18 41.45 4.45
N LEU A 66 22.92 41.11 4.06
CA LEU A 66 22.68 40.10 3.05
C LEU A 66 22.98 40.66 1.65
N ALA A 67 23.67 39.87 0.83
CA ALA A 67 23.98 40.23 -0.55
C ALA A 67 22.73 40.26 -1.43
N ASP A 68 22.81 40.90 -2.60
CA ASP A 68 21.66 41.02 -3.51
C ASP A 68 21.16 39.68 -4.01
N GLU A 69 22.07 38.74 -4.25
CA GLU A 69 21.79 37.37 -4.64
C GLU A 69 21.20 36.48 -3.53
N GLN A 70 21.26 36.94 -2.29
CA GLN A 70 20.67 36.23 -1.14
C GLN A 70 19.20 36.62 -0.89
N VAL A 71 18.75 37.78 -1.36
CA VAL A 71 17.36 38.23 -1.18
C VAL A 71 16.71 38.44 -2.54
N LEU A 72 15.92 37.45 -2.93
CA LEU A 72 15.28 37.41 -4.24
C LEU A 72 13.80 37.81 -4.12
N ALA A 73 13.42 38.93 -4.73
CA ALA A 73 12.03 39.31 -4.94
C ALA A 73 11.55 38.70 -6.26
N ILE A 74 10.59 37.81 -6.18
CA ILE A 74 10.09 37.00 -7.30
C ILE A 74 8.63 37.34 -7.57
N PRO A 75 8.30 37.89 -8.76
CA PRO A 75 6.91 38.13 -9.10
C PRO A 75 6.18 36.78 -9.30
N VAL A 76 4.97 36.70 -8.79
CA VAL A 76 4.07 35.56 -9.10
C VAL A 76 3.49 35.74 -10.50
N SER A 77 2.87 34.70 -11.05
CA SER A 77 2.19 34.78 -12.34
C SER A 77 1.09 35.87 -12.34
N GLN A 78 0.87 36.51 -13.49
CA GLN A 78 -0.16 37.54 -13.62
C GLN A 78 -1.55 37.02 -13.23
N ILE A 79 -1.89 35.79 -13.63
CA ILE A 79 -3.17 35.16 -13.30
C ILE A 79 -3.37 35.07 -11.78
N PHE A 80 -2.32 34.75 -11.03
CA PHE A 80 -2.41 34.70 -9.57
C PHE A 80 -2.36 36.09 -8.94
N SER A 81 -1.65 37.04 -9.57
CA SER A 81 -1.64 38.44 -9.12
C SER A 81 -3.04 39.07 -9.22
N ASP A 82 -3.80 38.71 -10.27
CA ASP A 82 -5.17 39.18 -10.50
C ASP A 82 -6.18 38.53 -9.54
N ASP A 83 -5.98 37.28 -9.11
CA ASP A 83 -6.83 36.57 -8.13
C ASP A 83 -5.98 35.90 -7.04
N PRO A 84 -5.48 36.66 -6.07
CA PRO A 84 -4.55 36.17 -5.05
C PRO A 84 -5.22 35.34 -3.93
N ILE A 85 -6.51 35.05 -4.05
CA ILE A 85 -7.26 34.17 -3.14
C ILE A 85 -7.51 32.78 -3.73
N ASP A 86 -7.17 32.55 -5.01
CA ASP A 86 -7.26 31.22 -5.61
C ASP A 86 -6.18 30.30 -5.04
N PHE A 87 -6.64 29.30 -4.27
CA PHE A 87 -5.76 28.33 -3.62
C PHE A 87 -4.96 27.49 -4.61
N LYS A 88 -5.56 27.08 -5.74
CA LYS A 88 -4.89 26.27 -6.78
C LYS A 88 -3.71 27.03 -7.39
N LEU A 89 -3.91 28.32 -7.66
CA LEU A 89 -2.87 29.19 -8.18
C LEU A 89 -1.78 29.41 -7.13
N ALA A 90 -2.15 29.70 -5.86
CA ALA A 90 -1.20 29.83 -4.77
C ALA A 90 -0.31 28.60 -4.60
N ALA A 91 -0.91 27.40 -4.61
CA ALA A 91 -0.17 26.15 -4.51
C ALA A 91 0.81 25.94 -5.69
N ARG A 92 0.42 26.35 -6.90
CA ARG A 92 1.31 26.29 -8.07
C ARG A 92 2.53 27.22 -7.92
N GLU A 93 2.32 28.47 -7.47
CA GLU A 93 3.41 29.43 -7.26
C GLU A 93 4.40 28.94 -6.19
N VAL A 94 3.90 28.42 -5.07
CA VAL A 94 4.76 27.85 -4.00
C VAL A 94 5.53 26.65 -4.53
N ARG A 95 4.89 25.75 -5.26
CA ARG A 95 5.57 24.57 -5.83
C ARG A 95 6.69 24.99 -6.78
N GLN A 96 6.46 25.95 -7.68
CA GLN A 96 7.48 26.47 -8.58
C GLN A 96 8.64 27.12 -7.81
N ALA A 97 8.35 27.86 -6.73
CA ALA A 97 9.37 28.43 -5.87
C ALA A 97 10.22 27.35 -5.17
N ILE A 98 9.59 26.29 -4.66
CA ILE A 98 10.31 25.15 -4.05
C ILE A 98 11.19 24.45 -5.10
N GLU A 99 10.68 24.20 -6.29
CA GLU A 99 11.43 23.58 -7.39
C GLU A 99 12.65 24.45 -7.82
N ALA A 100 12.46 25.77 -7.87
CA ALA A 100 13.56 26.69 -8.15
C ALA A 100 14.64 26.70 -7.07
N VAL A 101 14.21 26.63 -5.81
CA VAL A 101 15.14 26.56 -4.66
C VAL A 101 15.87 25.22 -4.62
N ALA A 102 15.22 24.11 -4.99
CA ALA A 102 15.81 22.76 -4.96
C ALA A 102 17.10 22.65 -5.81
N MET A 103 17.27 23.50 -6.81
CA MET A 103 18.50 23.56 -7.61
C MET A 103 19.73 24.15 -6.86
N PHE A 104 19.50 24.77 -5.71
CA PHE A 104 20.51 25.48 -4.94
C PHE A 104 20.63 25.01 -3.48
N ILE A 105 19.81 24.03 -3.08
CA ILE A 105 19.74 23.47 -1.72
C ILE A 105 20.74 22.32 -1.61
N SER A 106 21.48 22.27 -0.50
CA SER A 106 22.19 21.10 -0.02
C SER A 106 21.28 20.28 0.92
N ASP A 107 21.60 19.02 1.16
CA ASP A 107 20.85 18.16 2.11
C ASP A 107 20.87 18.69 3.55
N GLU A 108 21.77 19.64 3.86
CA GLU A 108 21.90 20.27 5.19
C GLU A 108 21.04 21.55 5.35
N ASP A 109 20.47 22.05 4.27
CA ASP A 109 19.69 23.29 4.27
C ASP A 109 18.23 23.03 4.66
N MET A 110 17.64 23.99 5.41
CA MET A 110 16.25 23.94 5.84
C MET A 110 15.44 25.05 5.16
N ILE A 111 14.28 24.70 4.58
CA ILE A 111 13.34 25.71 4.08
C ILE A 111 12.40 26.15 5.21
N GLU A 112 12.40 27.44 5.50
CA GLU A 112 11.57 28.05 6.53
C GLU A 112 10.38 28.78 5.88
N PHE A 113 9.23 28.14 5.88
CA PHE A 113 8.00 28.70 5.31
C PHE A 113 7.37 29.72 6.27
N ASN A 114 7.14 30.95 5.83
CA ASN A 114 6.38 31.94 6.56
C ASN A 114 4.87 31.85 6.21
N ALA A 115 4.11 31.14 7.01
CA ALA A 115 2.65 31.03 6.86
C ALA A 115 1.86 32.15 7.55
N SER A 116 2.46 33.32 7.77
CA SER A 116 1.78 34.48 8.39
C SER A 116 1.59 35.66 7.46
N SER A 117 2.35 35.74 6.35
CA SER A 117 2.20 36.79 5.36
C SER A 117 1.33 36.38 4.16
N GLY A 118 0.66 37.33 3.57
CA GLY A 118 -0.20 37.14 2.40
C GLY A 118 -1.65 36.79 2.73
N THR A 119 -2.37 36.32 1.70
CA THR A 119 -3.79 35.90 1.82
C THR A 119 -3.94 34.57 2.53
N PRO A 120 -5.13 34.19 3.00
CA PRO A 120 -5.37 32.85 3.55
C PRO A 120 -4.99 31.72 2.59
N ALA A 121 -5.21 31.88 1.28
CA ALA A 121 -4.83 30.90 0.25
C ALA A 121 -3.30 30.70 0.20
N MET A 122 -2.53 31.79 0.24
CA MET A 122 -1.07 31.78 0.25
C MET A 122 -0.51 31.05 1.48
N LYS A 123 -1.04 31.38 2.66
CA LYS A 123 -0.64 30.77 3.94
C LYS A 123 -0.93 29.25 3.96
N SER A 124 -2.13 28.88 3.53
CA SER A 124 -2.55 27.48 3.46
C SER A 124 -1.73 26.68 2.47
N ALA A 125 -1.37 27.27 1.30
CA ALA A 125 -0.57 26.60 0.28
C ALA A 125 0.81 26.17 0.80
N LEU A 126 1.50 27.02 1.58
CA LEU A 126 2.77 26.69 2.20
C LEU A 126 2.66 25.46 3.14
N SER A 127 1.65 25.47 4.02
CA SER A 127 1.43 24.37 4.97
C SER A 127 1.05 23.06 4.29
N ILE A 128 0.16 23.11 3.29
CA ILE A 128 -0.33 21.91 2.60
C ILE A 128 0.76 21.29 1.72
N LEU A 129 1.58 22.09 1.03
CA LEU A 129 2.67 21.56 0.22
C LEU A 129 3.77 20.94 1.07
N GLN A 130 4.04 21.50 2.24
CA GLN A 130 4.95 20.87 3.21
C GLN A 130 4.38 19.54 3.70
N ALA A 131 3.10 19.49 4.10
CA ALA A 131 2.44 18.25 4.50
C ALA A 131 2.39 17.20 3.38
N ALA A 132 2.27 17.64 2.12
CA ALA A 132 2.29 16.76 0.94
C ALA A 132 3.71 16.28 0.54
N GLY A 133 4.75 16.67 1.29
CA GLY A 133 6.11 16.17 1.09
C GLY A 133 6.90 16.85 -0.03
N TYR A 134 6.43 17.99 -0.58
CA TYR A 134 7.18 18.73 -1.61
C TYR A 134 8.48 19.35 -1.11
N ALA A 135 8.61 19.56 0.20
CA ALA A 135 9.80 20.09 0.83
C ALA A 135 10.07 19.31 2.13
N PRO A 136 10.72 18.14 2.06
CA PRO A 136 10.92 17.27 3.22
C PRO A 136 11.76 17.95 4.31
N ASN A 137 12.78 18.73 3.95
CA ASN A 137 13.60 19.48 4.88
C ASN A 137 13.04 20.90 5.06
N SER A 138 11.87 21.02 5.67
CA SER A 138 11.23 22.31 5.86
C SER A 138 10.44 22.40 7.16
N ARG A 139 10.23 23.65 7.61
CA ARG A 139 9.36 23.99 8.73
C ARG A 139 8.38 25.08 8.32
N VAL A 140 7.20 25.06 8.92
CA VAL A 140 6.19 26.09 8.74
C VAL A 140 6.12 26.93 9.99
N TRP A 141 6.29 28.23 9.84
CA TRP A 141 6.27 29.19 10.94
C TRP A 141 5.01 30.04 10.90
N GLN A 142 4.46 30.26 12.08
CA GLN A 142 3.36 31.20 12.29
C GLN A 142 3.76 32.24 13.32
N ILE A 143 3.27 33.48 13.10
CA ILE A 143 3.50 34.61 13.97
C ILE A 143 2.13 35.07 14.49
N ARG A 144 1.98 35.11 15.81
CA ARG A 144 0.77 35.65 16.46
C ARG A 144 0.80 37.17 16.50
N ASN A 145 -0.36 37.78 16.41
CA ASN A 145 -0.49 39.18 16.64
C ASN A 145 -0.23 39.46 18.15
N PRO A 146 0.75 40.28 18.53
CA PRO A 146 1.04 40.56 19.94
C PRO A 146 -0.15 41.01 20.75
N THR A 147 -1.09 41.75 20.15
CA THR A 147 -2.29 42.27 20.84
C THR A 147 -3.33 41.17 21.15
N GLU A 148 -3.22 40.00 20.51
CA GLU A 148 -4.15 38.88 20.67
C GLU A 148 -3.53 37.70 21.44
N MET A 149 -2.25 37.84 21.84
CA MET A 149 -1.53 36.78 22.56
C MET A 149 -2.05 36.65 24.00
N ARG A 150 -2.08 35.40 24.46
CA ARG A 150 -2.33 35.07 25.87
C ARG A 150 -0.99 34.80 26.57
N ASP A 151 -1.00 34.94 27.89
CA ASP A 151 0.16 34.62 28.70
C ASP A 151 0.67 33.21 28.44
N GLY A 152 1.99 33.09 28.27
CA GLY A 152 2.66 31.81 28.00
C GLY A 152 2.63 31.34 26.54
N GLN A 153 2.09 32.11 25.60
CA GLN A 153 2.15 31.80 24.18
C GLN A 153 3.40 32.38 23.52
N ASP A 154 4.08 31.58 22.70
CA ASP A 154 5.18 32.06 21.87
C ASP A 154 4.65 32.99 20.76
N HIS A 155 5.34 34.10 20.54
CA HIS A 155 5.03 35.02 19.44
C HIS A 155 5.28 34.41 18.08
N VAL A 156 6.44 33.72 17.91
CA VAL A 156 6.82 32.98 16.70
C VAL A 156 6.90 31.50 17.07
N PHE A 157 6.22 30.66 16.35
CA PHE A 157 6.21 29.24 16.63
C PHE A 157 6.17 28.42 15.35
N ALA A 158 6.83 27.27 15.38
CA ALA A 158 6.72 26.28 14.32
C ALA A 158 5.37 25.57 14.39
N THR A 159 4.67 25.50 13.27
CA THR A 159 3.40 24.77 13.15
C THR A 159 3.69 23.34 12.80
N ASP A 160 3.21 22.41 13.62
CA ASP A 160 3.27 21.01 13.31
C ASP A 160 2.18 20.65 12.26
N VAL A 161 2.61 20.37 11.04
CA VAL A 161 1.73 19.92 9.96
C VAL A 161 1.81 18.39 9.75
N SER A 162 2.53 17.68 10.62
CA SER A 162 2.67 16.21 10.57
C SER A 162 1.31 15.52 10.67
N ILE A 163 0.37 16.10 11.43
CA ILE A 163 -1.01 15.60 11.53
C ILE A 163 -1.66 15.51 10.14
N LEU A 164 -1.53 16.54 9.31
CA LEU A 164 -2.09 16.52 7.94
C LEU A 164 -1.39 15.48 7.07
N ARG A 165 -0.06 15.38 7.18
CA ARG A 165 0.72 14.38 6.47
C ARG A 165 0.30 12.97 6.86
N ASN A 166 0.19 12.72 8.17
CA ASN A 166 -0.23 11.43 8.70
C ASN A 166 -1.62 11.02 8.19
N GLU A 167 -2.57 11.97 8.11
CA GLU A 167 -3.90 11.70 7.54
C GLU A 167 -3.84 11.27 6.07
N PHE A 168 -2.95 11.86 5.26
CA PHE A 168 -2.75 11.44 3.88
C PHE A 168 -2.09 10.06 3.80
N ASP A 169 -1.04 9.83 4.59
CA ASP A 169 -0.32 8.56 4.62
C ASP A 169 -1.23 7.41 5.08
N VAL A 170 -2.05 7.62 6.12
CA VAL A 170 -3.07 6.66 6.58
C VAL A 170 -4.03 6.28 5.45
N LYS A 171 -4.54 7.26 4.71
CA LYS A 171 -5.47 6.98 3.58
C LYS A 171 -4.79 6.19 2.47
N VAL A 172 -3.55 6.50 2.14
CA VAL A 172 -2.77 5.79 1.11
C VAL A 172 -2.52 4.35 1.56
N ILE A 173 -2.02 4.16 2.78
CA ILE A 173 -1.73 2.83 3.33
C ILE A 173 -3.02 1.99 3.41
N LYS A 174 -4.14 2.55 3.93
CA LYS A 174 -5.42 1.84 3.98
C LYS A 174 -5.91 1.40 2.61
N ARG A 175 -5.77 2.25 1.58
CA ARG A 175 -6.13 1.88 0.21
C ARG A 175 -5.28 0.72 -0.28
N GLN A 176 -3.96 0.78 -0.12
CA GLN A 176 -3.04 -0.29 -0.53
C GLN A 176 -3.34 -1.61 0.21
N VAL A 177 -3.63 -1.55 1.51
CA VAL A 177 -4.03 -2.71 2.31
C VAL A 177 -5.35 -3.31 1.80
N ASN A 178 -6.34 -2.49 1.51
CA ASN A 178 -7.62 -2.94 0.95
C ASN A 178 -7.47 -3.58 -0.44
N ASP A 179 -6.48 -3.16 -1.21
CA ASP A 179 -6.09 -3.76 -2.49
C ASP A 179 -5.15 -4.97 -2.30
N TYR A 180 -4.90 -5.42 -1.06
CA TYR A 180 -3.95 -6.48 -0.69
C TYR A 180 -2.51 -6.22 -1.19
N ASN A 181 -2.18 -4.97 -1.46
CA ASN A 181 -0.85 -4.53 -1.87
C ASN A 181 0.01 -4.20 -0.65
N TYR A 182 0.37 -5.22 0.13
CA TYR A 182 1.17 -5.06 1.34
C TYR A 182 2.56 -4.47 1.05
N SER A 183 3.17 -4.79 -0.08
CA SER A 183 4.47 -4.22 -0.47
C SER A 183 4.38 -2.70 -0.68
N GLY A 184 3.33 -2.22 -1.35
CA GLY A 184 3.07 -0.80 -1.50
C GLY A 184 2.81 -0.12 -0.16
N ALA A 185 1.99 -0.76 0.70
CA ALA A 185 1.69 -0.26 2.04
C ALA A 185 2.96 -0.12 2.91
N ILE A 186 3.90 -1.08 2.82
CA ILE A 186 5.21 -1.01 3.46
C ILE A 186 6.02 0.18 2.95
N ALA A 187 6.11 0.36 1.64
CA ALA A 187 6.85 1.47 1.04
C ALA A 187 6.29 2.84 1.47
N SER A 188 4.95 2.95 1.57
CA SER A 188 4.31 4.17 2.07
C SER A 188 4.56 4.38 3.57
N LEU A 189 4.56 3.30 4.36
CA LEU A 189 4.85 3.36 5.79
C LEU A 189 6.29 3.81 6.05
N ASP A 190 7.27 3.28 5.29
CA ASP A 190 8.69 3.63 5.42
C ASP A 190 8.96 5.13 5.12
N GLY A 191 8.14 5.76 4.29
CA GLY A 191 8.18 7.19 3.98
C GLY A 191 7.40 8.08 4.96
N SER A 192 6.73 7.50 5.96
CA SER A 192 5.84 8.20 6.90
C SER A 192 6.38 8.23 8.33
N SER A 193 5.75 9.03 9.19
CA SER A 193 6.01 9.02 10.64
C SER A 193 5.12 8.03 11.42
N LEU A 194 4.30 7.23 10.73
CA LEU A 194 3.31 6.33 11.34
C LEU A 194 3.91 4.98 11.77
N GLY A 195 5.17 4.72 11.45
CA GLY A 195 5.80 3.42 11.64
C GLY A 195 5.91 3.00 13.10
N ASN A 196 5.25 1.87 13.43
CA ASN A 196 5.52 1.13 14.65
C ASN A 196 5.82 -0.34 14.31
N SER A 197 6.48 -1.05 15.22
CA SER A 197 6.92 -2.42 14.98
C SER A 197 5.76 -3.39 14.75
N MET A 198 4.62 -3.21 15.42
CA MET A 198 3.45 -4.05 15.27
C MET A 198 2.83 -3.90 13.87
N LEU A 199 2.60 -2.67 13.42
CA LEU A 199 2.06 -2.38 12.10
C LEU A 199 2.98 -2.93 11.00
N ARG A 200 4.29 -2.74 11.15
CA ARG A 200 5.27 -3.28 10.22
C ARG A 200 5.22 -4.80 10.14
N ASN A 201 5.17 -5.49 11.27
CA ASN A 201 5.10 -6.95 11.31
C ASN A 201 3.81 -7.49 10.69
N LEU A 202 2.65 -6.84 10.90
CA LEU A 202 1.39 -7.23 10.24
C LEU A 202 1.47 -7.10 8.71
N LEU A 203 2.07 -6.03 8.21
CA LEU A 203 2.25 -5.81 6.78
C LEU A 203 3.24 -6.83 6.18
N ASP A 204 4.38 -7.07 6.83
CA ASP A 204 5.36 -8.06 6.38
C ASP A 204 4.78 -9.48 6.42
N TYR A 205 4.00 -9.82 7.46
CA TYR A 205 3.25 -11.08 7.52
C TYR A 205 2.31 -11.23 6.31
N GLY A 206 1.51 -10.19 6.00
CA GLY A 206 0.59 -10.21 4.86
C GLY A 206 1.33 -10.38 3.53
N ARG A 207 2.43 -9.64 3.36
CA ARG A 207 3.28 -9.70 2.17
C ARG A 207 3.87 -11.10 1.94
N CYS A 208 4.42 -11.70 2.99
CA CYS A 208 5.02 -13.03 2.90
C CYS A 208 3.95 -14.10 2.71
N ARG A 209 2.83 -14.02 3.45
CA ARG A 209 1.73 -14.99 3.37
C ARG A 209 1.09 -15.02 1.97
N ILE A 210 0.78 -13.86 1.38
CA ILE A 210 0.16 -13.80 0.04
C ILE A 210 1.12 -14.28 -1.08
N ALA A 211 2.43 -14.25 -0.81
CA ALA A 211 3.48 -14.78 -1.66
C ALA A 211 3.78 -16.28 -1.43
N PHE A 212 3.05 -16.94 -0.52
CA PHE A 212 3.29 -18.34 -0.10
C PHE A 212 4.65 -18.58 0.57
N ASP A 213 5.31 -17.53 1.03
CA ASP A 213 6.51 -17.63 1.87
C ASP A 213 6.11 -17.77 3.34
N PHE A 214 5.64 -18.96 3.68
CA PHE A 214 5.11 -19.23 5.02
C PHE A 214 6.19 -19.30 6.09
N ASP A 215 7.42 -19.61 5.73
CA ASP A 215 8.54 -19.65 6.66
C ASP A 215 8.93 -18.22 7.09
N GLU A 216 8.97 -17.29 6.14
CA GLU A 216 9.22 -15.88 6.45
C GLU A 216 8.02 -15.26 7.18
N ALA A 217 6.78 -15.52 6.72
CA ALA A 217 5.58 -15.04 7.40
C ALA A 217 5.53 -15.45 8.88
N TYR A 218 5.97 -16.68 9.20
CA TYR A 218 6.01 -17.16 10.58
C TYR A 218 6.93 -16.34 11.50
N LYS A 219 8.02 -15.77 10.99
CA LYS A 219 8.94 -14.95 11.79
C LYS A 219 8.29 -13.68 12.31
N HIS A 220 7.29 -13.17 11.60
CA HIS A 220 6.56 -11.96 11.98
C HIS A 220 5.42 -12.21 12.97
N VAL A 221 4.99 -13.48 13.16
CA VAL A 221 3.85 -13.82 14.03
C VAL A 221 4.17 -13.72 15.52
N GLY A 222 5.43 -13.98 15.92
CA GLY A 222 5.81 -14.05 17.35
C GLY A 222 5.64 -12.73 18.13
N THR A 223 5.40 -11.63 17.41
CA THR A 223 5.18 -10.29 17.96
C THR A 223 3.75 -9.80 17.76
N ILE A 224 2.88 -10.64 17.17
CA ILE A 224 1.51 -10.29 16.80
C ILE A 224 0.55 -11.12 17.66
N GLU A 225 -0.25 -10.45 18.47
CA GLU A 225 -1.45 -11.05 19.06
C GLU A 225 -2.65 -10.79 18.11
N PRO A 226 -3.59 -11.71 17.96
CA PRO A 226 -3.85 -12.93 18.71
C PRO A 226 -3.34 -14.22 18.02
N GLN A 227 -3.46 -15.33 18.76
CA GLN A 227 -2.96 -16.66 18.44
C GLN A 227 -3.48 -17.27 17.11
N ASP A 228 -4.65 -16.84 16.61
CA ASP A 228 -5.27 -17.38 15.39
C ASP A 228 -4.38 -17.22 14.13
N LEU A 229 -3.64 -16.11 14.00
CA LEU A 229 -2.68 -15.93 12.91
C LEU A 229 -1.50 -16.91 13.00
N ALA A 230 -1.07 -17.20 14.24
CA ALA A 230 0.00 -18.16 14.50
C ALA A 230 -0.43 -19.59 14.13
N ASP A 231 -1.63 -19.99 14.49
CA ASP A 231 -2.14 -21.34 14.21
C ASP A 231 -2.30 -21.58 12.70
N ASP A 232 -2.84 -20.61 11.97
CA ASP A 232 -2.97 -20.66 10.51
C ASP A 232 -1.60 -20.82 9.84
N ILE A 233 -0.62 -20.00 10.21
CA ILE A 233 0.69 -20.02 9.55
C ILE A 233 1.49 -21.29 9.88
N VAL A 234 1.38 -21.83 11.09
CA VAL A 234 1.98 -23.11 11.46
C VAL A 234 1.42 -24.26 10.61
N ALA A 235 0.09 -24.27 10.40
CA ALA A 235 -0.55 -25.27 9.55
C ALA A 235 -0.14 -25.13 8.07
N LEU A 236 0.01 -23.90 7.56
CA LEU A 236 0.49 -23.63 6.21
C LEU A 236 1.96 -24.06 6.02
N ARG A 237 2.85 -23.75 6.98
CA ARG A 237 4.26 -24.19 6.99
C ARG A 237 4.38 -25.72 6.97
N SER A 238 3.56 -26.42 7.73
CA SER A 238 3.51 -27.90 7.72
C SER A 238 2.87 -28.46 6.46
N LYS A 239 2.52 -27.62 5.48
CA LYS A 239 1.92 -27.97 4.19
C LYS A 239 0.64 -28.81 4.35
N ARG A 240 -0.15 -28.55 5.37
CA ARG A 240 -1.45 -29.21 5.55
C ARG A 240 -2.34 -28.98 4.31
N PRO A 241 -2.82 -30.05 3.68
CA PRO A 241 -3.51 -29.96 2.38
C PRO A 241 -4.79 -29.11 2.41
N ASP A 242 -5.57 -29.25 3.48
CA ASP A 242 -6.81 -28.49 3.68
C ASP A 242 -6.55 -26.98 3.80
N PHE A 243 -5.50 -26.59 4.54
CA PHE A 243 -5.08 -25.19 4.65
C PHE A 243 -4.54 -24.64 3.34
N LEU A 244 -3.76 -25.43 2.59
CA LEU A 244 -3.26 -25.00 1.27
C LEU A 244 -4.39 -24.82 0.25
N CYS A 245 -5.43 -25.66 0.27
CA CYS A 245 -6.60 -25.47 -0.57
C CYS A 245 -7.36 -24.19 -0.20
N ARG A 246 -7.54 -23.93 1.11
CA ARG A 246 -8.18 -22.69 1.59
C ARG A 246 -7.37 -21.46 1.20
N GLU A 247 -6.05 -21.51 1.36
CA GLU A 247 -5.16 -20.40 1.02
C GLU A 247 -5.18 -20.09 -0.48
N ALA A 248 -5.06 -21.10 -1.33
CA ALA A 248 -5.14 -20.94 -2.79
C ALA A 248 -6.49 -20.35 -3.23
N TYR A 249 -7.59 -20.74 -2.58
CA TYR A 249 -8.90 -20.14 -2.82
C TYR A 249 -8.90 -18.65 -2.49
N PHE A 250 -8.52 -18.28 -1.27
CA PHE A 250 -8.62 -16.88 -0.84
C PHE A 250 -7.64 -15.97 -1.57
N VAL A 251 -6.39 -16.41 -1.84
CA VAL A 251 -5.46 -15.65 -2.68
C VAL A 251 -6.03 -15.49 -4.09
N GLY A 252 -6.62 -16.54 -4.66
CA GLY A 252 -7.32 -16.43 -5.95
C GLY A 252 -8.43 -15.38 -5.90
N ILE A 253 -9.26 -15.37 -4.85
CA ILE A 253 -10.32 -14.36 -4.69
C ILE A 253 -9.76 -12.95 -4.59
N THR A 254 -8.65 -12.72 -3.87
CA THR A 254 -8.02 -11.38 -3.79
C THR A 254 -7.55 -10.92 -5.18
N LYS A 255 -6.94 -11.81 -5.96
CA LYS A 255 -6.50 -11.50 -7.33
C LYS A 255 -7.67 -11.15 -8.25
N LEU A 256 -8.76 -11.90 -8.14
CA LEU A 256 -9.97 -11.66 -8.91
C LEU A 256 -10.63 -10.31 -8.54
N SER A 257 -10.71 -9.99 -7.25
CA SER A 257 -11.24 -8.70 -6.76
C SER A 257 -10.46 -7.49 -7.28
N ASN A 258 -9.16 -7.67 -7.52
CA ASN A 258 -8.27 -6.63 -8.05
C ASN A 258 -8.15 -6.66 -9.58
N CYS A 259 -9.00 -7.41 -10.27
CA CYS A 259 -8.97 -7.59 -11.74
C CYS A 259 -7.62 -8.16 -12.27
N HIS A 260 -6.84 -8.85 -11.42
CA HIS A 260 -5.61 -9.53 -11.82
C HIS A 260 -5.96 -10.93 -12.37
N TYR A 261 -6.62 -10.95 -13.51
CA TYR A 261 -7.23 -12.18 -14.05
C TYR A 261 -6.21 -13.27 -14.39
N SER A 262 -5.07 -12.92 -14.96
CA SER A 262 -4.01 -13.90 -15.26
C SER A 262 -3.50 -14.58 -13.98
N ASP A 263 -3.27 -13.82 -12.92
CA ASP A 263 -2.88 -14.37 -11.62
C ASP A 263 -4.00 -15.25 -11.05
N PHE A 264 -5.25 -14.78 -11.13
CA PHE A 264 -6.39 -15.58 -10.71
C PHE A 264 -6.43 -16.94 -11.39
N LEU A 265 -6.16 -17.04 -12.70
CA LEU A 265 -6.14 -18.32 -13.43
C LEU A 265 -5.06 -19.27 -12.91
N VAL A 266 -3.92 -18.75 -12.47
CA VAL A 266 -2.87 -19.56 -11.83
C VAL A 266 -3.41 -20.16 -10.53
N PHE A 267 -4.04 -19.35 -9.69
CA PHE A 267 -4.61 -19.82 -8.42
C PHE A 267 -5.85 -20.71 -8.59
N LEU A 268 -6.69 -20.44 -9.58
CA LEU A 268 -7.80 -21.31 -9.94
C LEU A 268 -7.32 -22.73 -10.30
N ALA A 269 -6.27 -22.83 -11.12
CA ALA A 269 -5.70 -24.11 -11.49
C ALA A 269 -5.02 -24.79 -10.29
N ALA A 270 -4.28 -24.03 -9.47
CA ALA A 270 -3.67 -24.55 -8.26
C ALA A 270 -4.73 -25.05 -7.27
N PHE A 271 -5.82 -24.32 -7.09
CA PHE A 271 -6.96 -24.74 -6.28
C PHE A 271 -7.56 -26.04 -6.80
N ASN A 272 -7.86 -26.13 -8.11
CA ASN A 272 -8.44 -27.32 -8.73
C ASN A 272 -7.55 -28.56 -8.56
N GLU A 273 -6.25 -28.43 -8.77
CA GLU A 273 -5.32 -29.55 -8.62
C GLU A 273 -5.18 -29.97 -7.15
N ASN A 274 -4.96 -29.02 -6.24
CA ASN A 274 -4.78 -29.33 -4.83
C ASN A 274 -6.03 -29.93 -4.18
N ILE A 275 -7.23 -29.45 -4.52
CA ILE A 275 -8.47 -29.99 -3.95
C ILE A 275 -8.74 -31.40 -4.44
N LEU A 276 -8.47 -31.72 -5.72
CA LEU A 276 -8.60 -33.05 -6.27
C LEU A 276 -7.63 -34.02 -5.61
N LEU A 277 -6.33 -33.65 -5.48
CA LEU A 277 -5.33 -34.46 -4.80
C LEU A 277 -5.69 -34.67 -3.32
N PHE A 278 -6.17 -33.64 -2.65
CA PHE A 278 -6.62 -33.74 -1.24
C PHE A 278 -7.76 -34.73 -1.07
N LEU A 279 -8.79 -34.63 -1.89
CA LEU A 279 -9.96 -35.52 -1.86
C LEU A 279 -9.58 -36.97 -2.16
N ALA A 280 -8.75 -37.19 -3.20
CA ALA A 280 -8.28 -38.49 -3.59
C ALA A 280 -7.37 -39.11 -2.50
N SER A 281 -6.53 -38.32 -1.86
CA SER A 281 -5.71 -38.75 -0.71
C SER A 281 -6.59 -39.20 0.46
N ARG A 282 -7.67 -38.45 0.76
CA ARG A 282 -8.63 -38.85 1.82
C ARG A 282 -9.36 -40.16 1.51
N LYS A 283 -9.73 -40.38 0.23
CA LYS A 283 -10.44 -41.62 -0.18
C LYS A 283 -9.52 -42.82 -0.13
N THR A 284 -8.25 -42.69 -0.48
CA THR A 284 -7.28 -43.79 -0.52
C THR A 284 -6.54 -43.98 0.81
N GLY A 285 -6.50 -42.97 1.68
CA GLY A 285 -5.62 -42.97 2.87
C GLY A 285 -4.14 -42.78 2.53
N ILE A 286 -3.81 -42.37 1.28
CA ILE A 286 -2.45 -42.20 0.79
C ILE A 286 -2.21 -40.74 0.47
N ASP A 287 -1.19 -40.14 1.05
CA ASP A 287 -0.81 -38.78 0.64
C ASP A 287 -0.16 -38.82 -0.75
N LEU A 288 -0.92 -38.37 -1.75
CA LEU A 288 -0.52 -38.39 -3.16
C LEU A 288 0.56 -37.36 -3.50
N ARG A 289 0.99 -36.51 -2.56
CA ARG A 289 1.99 -35.47 -2.77
C ARG A 289 3.39 -35.85 -2.28
N THR A 290 3.52 -37.03 -1.71
CA THR A 290 4.78 -37.58 -1.22
C THR A 290 5.62 -38.19 -2.33
N ASN A 291 6.58 -39.05 -1.98
CA ASN A 291 7.45 -39.71 -2.93
C ASN A 291 6.65 -40.53 -3.97
N VAL A 292 6.87 -40.27 -5.24
CA VAL A 292 6.12 -40.85 -6.35
C VAL A 292 6.16 -42.38 -6.31
N TYR A 293 7.35 -42.98 -6.09
CA TYR A 293 7.49 -44.43 -6.02
C TYR A 293 6.67 -45.04 -4.90
N GLU A 294 6.72 -44.47 -3.71
CA GLU A 294 5.94 -44.95 -2.56
C GLU A 294 4.45 -44.83 -2.79
N VAL A 295 4.00 -43.74 -3.38
CA VAL A 295 2.59 -43.52 -3.73
C VAL A 295 2.11 -44.65 -4.63
N TRP A 296 2.82 -44.95 -5.69
CA TRP A 296 2.42 -46.02 -6.61
C TRP A 296 2.50 -47.43 -6.01
N GLN A 297 3.49 -47.70 -5.16
CA GLN A 297 3.55 -48.96 -4.42
C GLN A 297 2.34 -49.18 -3.52
N LYS A 298 1.83 -48.09 -2.90
CA LYS A 298 0.63 -48.12 -2.07
C LYS A 298 -0.65 -48.22 -2.91
N LEU A 299 -0.78 -47.42 -3.99
CA LEU A 299 -1.95 -47.44 -4.88
C LEU A 299 -2.16 -48.82 -5.54
N LYS A 300 -1.08 -49.55 -5.91
CA LYS A 300 -1.15 -50.89 -6.43
C LYS A 300 -1.76 -51.92 -5.49
N LYS A 301 -1.79 -51.62 -4.17
CA LYS A 301 -2.32 -52.51 -3.13
C LYS A 301 -3.72 -52.16 -2.66
N VAL A 302 -4.21 -50.97 -3.02
CA VAL A 302 -5.55 -50.53 -2.60
C VAL A 302 -6.60 -51.48 -3.16
N ASP A 303 -7.54 -51.87 -2.28
CA ASP A 303 -8.63 -52.79 -2.60
C ASP A 303 -8.18 -54.04 -3.38
N SER A 304 -7.11 -54.67 -2.89
CA SER A 304 -6.51 -55.87 -3.48
C SER A 304 -6.15 -55.70 -4.97
N GLY A 305 -5.76 -54.49 -5.38
CA GLY A 305 -5.36 -54.13 -6.75
C GLY A 305 -6.48 -53.74 -7.69
N LYS A 306 -7.73 -53.72 -7.24
CA LYS A 306 -8.87 -53.30 -8.07
C LYS A 306 -8.80 -51.84 -8.48
N LEU A 307 -8.38 -50.94 -7.56
CA LEU A 307 -8.18 -49.53 -7.89
C LEU A 307 -7.12 -49.39 -9.01
N TYR A 308 -5.99 -50.09 -8.91
CA TYR A 308 -4.93 -50.00 -9.92
C TYR A 308 -5.42 -50.46 -11.28
N LYS A 309 -6.20 -51.55 -11.36
CA LYS A 309 -6.83 -52.02 -12.60
C LYS A 309 -7.79 -50.94 -13.16
N HIS A 310 -8.62 -50.33 -12.32
CA HIS A 310 -9.47 -49.23 -12.76
C HIS A 310 -8.66 -48.06 -13.35
N LEU A 311 -7.52 -47.74 -12.74
CA LEU A 311 -6.64 -46.66 -13.25
C LEU A 311 -5.97 -47.00 -14.58
N GLN A 312 -5.68 -48.31 -14.84
CA GLN A 312 -5.16 -48.76 -16.13
C GLN A 312 -6.18 -48.59 -17.28
N ASP A 313 -7.46 -48.74 -16.97
CA ASP A 313 -8.55 -48.59 -17.93
C ASP A 313 -9.03 -47.12 -18.07
N ALA A 314 -8.58 -46.24 -17.17
CA ALA A 314 -8.98 -44.85 -17.15
C ALA A 314 -8.38 -44.04 -18.30
N LYS A 315 -9.20 -43.13 -18.86
CA LYS A 315 -8.79 -42.21 -19.93
C LYS A 315 -8.86 -40.78 -19.48
N VAL A 316 -7.92 -39.96 -19.94
CA VAL A 316 -7.99 -38.49 -19.80
C VAL A 316 -8.95 -37.90 -20.83
N PRO A 317 -9.41 -36.65 -20.67
CA PRO A 317 -10.39 -36.01 -21.58
C PRO A 317 -9.97 -36.02 -23.06
N SER A 318 -8.69 -36.05 -23.35
CA SER A 318 -8.17 -36.17 -24.74
C SER A 318 -8.30 -37.58 -25.33
N GLY A 319 -8.88 -38.55 -24.61
CA GLY A 319 -9.06 -39.92 -25.02
C GLY A 319 -7.84 -40.82 -24.84
N HIS A 320 -6.67 -40.29 -24.46
CA HIS A 320 -5.48 -41.07 -24.16
C HIS A 320 -5.60 -41.80 -22.82
N SER A 321 -4.88 -42.90 -22.67
CA SER A 321 -4.76 -43.61 -21.38
C SER A 321 -4.10 -42.75 -20.33
N LEU A 322 -4.49 -42.92 -19.08
CA LEU A 322 -3.86 -42.29 -17.95
C LEU A 322 -2.39 -42.72 -17.85
N ARG A 323 -1.46 -41.76 -17.69
CA ARG A 323 -0.05 -42.07 -17.47
C ARG A 323 0.14 -42.55 -16.04
N LEU A 324 0.47 -43.79 -15.88
CA LEU A 324 0.71 -44.41 -14.59
C LEU A 324 2.18 -44.28 -14.19
N GLU A 325 2.42 -44.36 -12.88
CA GLU A 325 3.76 -44.32 -12.28
C GLU A 325 4.53 -43.01 -12.45
N GLU A 326 3.84 -41.98 -12.96
CA GLU A 326 4.30 -40.61 -12.98
C GLU A 326 3.83 -39.86 -11.71
N ARG A 327 4.25 -38.58 -11.58
CA ARG A 327 3.81 -37.70 -10.49
C ARG A 327 2.28 -37.58 -10.50
N PRO A 328 1.61 -37.83 -9.36
CA PRO A 328 0.18 -37.65 -9.25
C PRO A 328 -0.24 -36.26 -9.68
N ASN A 329 -1.30 -36.19 -10.48
CA ASN A 329 -1.85 -34.97 -11.04
C ASN A 329 -3.38 -34.98 -10.95
N ARG A 330 -4.03 -33.91 -11.40
CA ARG A 330 -5.49 -33.77 -11.36
C ARG A 330 -6.25 -34.91 -12.07
N PHE A 331 -5.69 -35.47 -13.15
CA PHE A 331 -6.37 -36.52 -13.91
C PHE A 331 -6.34 -37.85 -13.14
N LEU A 332 -5.22 -38.20 -12.54
CA LEU A 332 -5.10 -39.36 -11.65
C LEU A 332 -6.07 -39.20 -10.46
N ALA A 333 -6.07 -38.02 -9.82
CA ALA A 333 -6.92 -37.77 -8.67
C ALA A 333 -8.42 -37.90 -9.04
N LEU A 334 -8.83 -37.38 -10.19
CA LEU A 334 -10.20 -37.51 -10.68
C LEU A 334 -10.56 -38.99 -10.97
N ALA A 335 -9.65 -39.76 -11.59
CA ALA A 335 -9.86 -41.19 -11.84
C ALA A 335 -10.01 -42.00 -10.53
N ILE A 336 -9.19 -41.67 -9.52
CA ILE A 336 -9.33 -42.23 -8.17
C ILE A 336 -10.72 -41.89 -7.59
N LEU A 337 -11.15 -40.62 -7.63
CA LEU A 337 -12.43 -40.20 -7.07
C LEU A 337 -13.62 -40.92 -7.76
N LYS A 338 -13.53 -41.17 -9.08
CA LYS A 338 -14.55 -41.92 -9.84
C LYS A 338 -14.66 -43.41 -9.46
N TYR A 339 -13.62 -43.97 -8.88
CA TYR A 339 -13.65 -45.34 -8.38
C TYR A 339 -14.52 -45.48 -7.11
N TYR A 340 -14.60 -44.45 -6.29
CA TYR A 340 -15.32 -44.48 -5.01
C TYR A 340 -16.73 -43.88 -5.13
N PRO A 341 -17.71 -44.34 -4.33
CA PRO A 341 -19.02 -43.73 -4.29
C PRO A 341 -18.98 -42.24 -3.88
N ASP A 342 -19.71 -41.41 -4.59
CA ASP A 342 -19.87 -39.99 -4.27
C ASP A 342 -21.09 -39.76 -3.37
N HIS A 343 -20.94 -39.98 -2.07
CA HIS A 343 -22.04 -39.83 -1.11
C HIS A 343 -22.42 -38.37 -0.84
N ASN A 344 -21.56 -37.42 -1.15
CA ASN A 344 -21.72 -35.99 -0.77
C ASN A 344 -21.90 -35.05 -1.96
N GLY A 345 -21.96 -35.59 -3.19
CA GLY A 345 -22.07 -34.78 -4.41
C GLY A 345 -20.85 -33.89 -4.72
N VAL A 346 -19.71 -34.12 -4.03
CA VAL A 346 -18.49 -33.30 -4.22
C VAL A 346 -17.83 -33.65 -5.55
N LEU A 347 -17.92 -34.89 -6.02
CA LEU A 347 -17.35 -35.32 -7.30
C LEU A 347 -17.97 -34.49 -8.45
N ALA A 348 -19.29 -34.36 -8.48
CA ALA A 348 -19.96 -33.57 -9.51
C ALA A 348 -19.52 -32.10 -9.51
N LEU A 349 -19.27 -31.51 -8.33
CA LEU A 349 -18.79 -30.14 -8.23
C LEU A 349 -17.35 -29.98 -8.76
N VAL A 350 -16.44 -30.90 -8.40
CA VAL A 350 -15.04 -30.83 -8.89
C VAL A 350 -14.94 -31.17 -10.37
N GLU A 351 -15.78 -32.07 -10.91
CA GLU A 351 -15.89 -32.33 -12.34
C GLU A 351 -16.31 -31.07 -13.09
N ARG A 352 -17.38 -30.41 -12.63
CA ARG A 352 -17.83 -29.13 -13.20
C ARG A 352 -16.74 -28.06 -13.20
N LEU A 353 -15.96 -27.96 -12.11
CA LEU A 353 -14.83 -27.04 -12.05
C LEU A 353 -13.74 -27.44 -13.05
N ASN A 354 -13.38 -28.73 -13.10
CA ASN A 354 -12.33 -29.24 -13.99
C ASN A 354 -12.69 -29.09 -15.48
N GLU A 355 -13.99 -29.04 -15.81
CA GLU A 355 -14.52 -28.80 -17.16
C GLU A 355 -14.64 -27.33 -17.53
N ASN A 356 -14.45 -26.42 -16.56
CA ASN A 356 -14.50 -25.00 -16.80
C ASN A 356 -13.47 -24.57 -17.86
N LYS A 357 -13.88 -23.68 -18.78
CA LYS A 357 -13.02 -23.22 -19.87
C LYS A 357 -11.69 -22.64 -19.37
N TYR A 358 -11.71 -21.89 -18.29
CA TYR A 358 -10.50 -21.27 -17.71
C TYR A 358 -9.50 -22.27 -17.14
N ILE A 359 -9.95 -23.46 -16.70
CA ILE A 359 -9.06 -24.55 -16.31
C ILE A 359 -8.46 -25.25 -17.55
N LYS A 360 -9.24 -25.39 -18.63
CA LYS A 360 -8.80 -26.03 -19.87
C LYS A 360 -7.82 -25.17 -20.66
N GLU A 361 -8.14 -23.90 -20.80
CA GLU A 361 -7.45 -22.92 -21.64
C GLU A 361 -6.36 -22.13 -20.89
N ARG A 362 -6.16 -22.41 -19.59
CA ARG A 362 -5.17 -21.70 -18.75
C ARG A 362 -3.80 -21.60 -19.42
N ASN A 363 -3.35 -22.67 -20.08
CA ASN A 363 -2.04 -22.70 -20.72
C ASN A 363 -1.93 -21.67 -21.84
N ASP A 364 -3.02 -21.42 -22.57
CA ASP A 364 -3.05 -20.43 -23.65
C ASP A 364 -2.96 -19.02 -23.06
N PHE A 365 -3.72 -18.73 -22.03
CA PHE A 365 -3.68 -17.44 -21.35
C PHE A 365 -2.35 -17.13 -20.65
N VAL A 366 -1.77 -18.15 -19.97
CA VAL A 366 -0.55 -17.93 -19.17
C VAL A 366 0.72 -18.10 -20.01
N HIS A 367 0.80 -19.13 -20.87
CA HIS A 367 2.03 -19.46 -21.58
C HIS A 367 2.12 -18.79 -22.95
N LYS A 368 1.01 -18.52 -23.63
CA LYS A 368 1.00 -17.79 -24.91
C LYS A 368 0.90 -16.28 -24.75
N LEU A 369 0.81 -15.80 -23.49
CA LEU A 369 0.63 -14.38 -23.15
C LEU A 369 -0.63 -13.79 -23.80
N GLU A 370 -1.68 -14.59 -23.93
CA GLU A 370 -2.98 -14.12 -24.37
C GLU A 370 -3.64 -13.34 -23.23
N GLY A 371 -3.95 -12.07 -23.48
CA GLY A 371 -4.57 -11.21 -22.48
C GLY A 371 -5.99 -11.67 -22.15
N ILE A 372 -6.36 -11.57 -20.88
CA ILE A 372 -7.73 -11.78 -20.40
C ILE A 372 -8.19 -10.51 -19.68
N SER A 373 -9.29 -9.93 -20.14
CA SER A 373 -9.84 -8.66 -19.63
C SER A 373 -11.01 -8.86 -18.67
N GLU A 374 -11.63 -10.05 -18.67
CA GLU A 374 -12.76 -10.36 -17.80
C GLU A 374 -12.91 -11.86 -17.56
N ILE A 375 -13.58 -12.23 -16.48
CA ILE A 375 -14.01 -13.61 -16.20
C ILE A 375 -15.51 -13.67 -16.35
N GLU A 376 -15.97 -14.37 -17.39
CA GLU A 376 -17.41 -14.60 -17.59
C GLU A 376 -18.01 -15.40 -16.43
N ASN A 377 -19.20 -14.99 -15.98
CA ASN A 377 -19.90 -15.64 -14.87
C ASN A 377 -19.05 -15.75 -13.59
N GLU A 378 -18.25 -14.72 -13.29
CA GLU A 378 -17.36 -14.64 -12.12
C GLU A 378 -18.04 -15.10 -10.82
N SER A 379 -19.24 -14.59 -10.55
CA SER A 379 -20.01 -14.92 -9.34
C SER A 379 -20.34 -16.40 -9.23
N GLU A 380 -20.63 -17.06 -10.36
CA GLU A 380 -20.91 -18.49 -10.41
C GLU A 380 -19.64 -19.32 -10.15
N LEU A 381 -18.51 -18.91 -10.72
CA LEU A 381 -17.21 -19.55 -10.51
C LEU A 381 -16.77 -19.43 -9.06
N LYS A 382 -16.86 -18.25 -8.47
CA LYS A 382 -16.59 -18.02 -7.02
C LYS A 382 -17.46 -18.93 -6.16
N ARG A 383 -18.78 -18.99 -6.45
CA ARG A 383 -19.71 -19.82 -5.69
C ARG A 383 -19.41 -21.32 -5.84
N LEU A 384 -18.98 -21.77 -7.02
CA LEU A 384 -18.59 -23.16 -7.25
C LEU A 384 -17.35 -23.51 -6.43
N MET A 385 -16.30 -22.71 -6.51
CA MET A 385 -15.07 -22.90 -5.72
C MET A 385 -15.35 -22.92 -4.21
N PHE A 386 -16.18 -21.97 -3.73
CA PHE A 386 -16.59 -21.91 -2.32
C PHE A 386 -17.33 -23.17 -1.87
N LYS A 387 -18.29 -23.65 -2.66
CA LYS A 387 -19.04 -24.89 -2.34
C LYS A 387 -18.12 -26.09 -2.29
N ILE A 388 -17.20 -26.22 -3.23
CA ILE A 388 -16.21 -27.31 -3.23
C ILE A 388 -15.38 -27.25 -1.94
N LEU A 389 -14.82 -26.10 -1.61
CA LEU A 389 -13.98 -25.94 -0.42
C LEU A 389 -14.76 -26.27 0.86
N LYS A 390 -15.96 -25.70 1.02
CA LYS A 390 -16.82 -25.92 2.20
C LYS A 390 -17.23 -27.39 2.35
N SER A 391 -17.49 -28.10 1.25
CA SER A 391 -17.83 -29.53 1.29
C SER A 391 -16.63 -30.45 1.47
N SER A 392 -15.42 -29.96 1.19
CA SER A 392 -14.19 -30.77 1.19
C SER A 392 -13.40 -30.65 2.50
N THR A 393 -13.48 -29.52 3.19
CA THR A 393 -12.68 -29.25 4.40
C THR A 393 -13.59 -29.02 5.62
N SER A 394 -13.05 -29.21 6.82
CA SER A 394 -13.70 -28.84 8.09
C SER A 394 -13.29 -27.43 8.56
N LEU A 395 -12.48 -26.73 7.77
CA LEU A 395 -12.01 -25.38 8.10
C LEU A 395 -13.14 -24.36 7.91
N SER A 396 -13.13 -23.31 8.71
CA SER A 396 -13.95 -22.14 8.45
C SER A 396 -13.50 -21.47 7.13
N VAL A 397 -14.46 -21.23 6.27
CA VAL A 397 -14.28 -20.58 4.96
C VAL A 397 -15.21 -19.38 4.81
N ASP A 398 -15.90 -19.01 5.87
CA ASP A 398 -16.95 -17.97 5.84
C ASP A 398 -16.31 -16.58 5.79
N GLU A 399 -15.04 -16.44 6.19
CA GLU A 399 -14.31 -15.19 6.19
C GLU A 399 -12.92 -15.34 5.54
N ASN A 400 -12.55 -14.37 4.71
CA ASN A 400 -11.25 -14.32 4.09
C ASN A 400 -10.19 -13.94 5.14
N PRO A 401 -9.14 -14.74 5.37
CA PRO A 401 -8.09 -14.43 6.36
C PRO A 401 -7.32 -13.15 6.04
N PHE A 402 -7.25 -12.75 4.77
CA PHE A 402 -6.64 -11.48 4.36
C PHE A 402 -7.52 -10.28 4.72
N ASP A 403 -8.86 -10.41 4.68
CA ASP A 403 -9.76 -9.34 5.13
C ASP A 403 -9.68 -9.15 6.65
N VAL A 404 -9.53 -10.26 7.39
CA VAL A 404 -9.28 -10.21 8.84
C VAL A 404 -7.98 -9.47 9.14
N LEU A 405 -6.91 -9.80 8.40
CA LEU A 405 -5.62 -9.13 8.53
C LEU A 405 -5.73 -7.63 8.18
N ASN A 406 -6.39 -7.29 7.07
CA ASN A 406 -6.58 -5.92 6.63
C ASN A 406 -7.30 -5.06 7.67
N ARG A 407 -8.36 -5.60 8.29
CA ARG A 407 -9.04 -4.89 9.40
C ARG A 407 -8.11 -4.64 10.58
N ARG A 408 -7.26 -5.60 10.95
CA ARG A 408 -6.28 -5.41 12.02
C ARG A 408 -5.26 -4.34 11.70
N ILE A 409 -4.72 -4.36 10.49
CA ILE A 409 -3.79 -3.31 10.02
C ILE A 409 -4.48 -1.94 10.06
N CYS A 410 -5.71 -1.83 9.55
CA CYS A 410 -6.47 -0.58 9.56
C CYS A 410 -6.75 -0.08 10.98
N ASN A 411 -7.06 -0.97 11.92
CA ASN A 411 -7.26 -0.59 13.32
C ASN A 411 -5.96 -0.09 13.97
N CYS A 412 -4.80 -0.67 13.63
CA CYS A 412 -3.51 -0.18 14.12
C CYS A 412 -3.16 1.23 13.61
N LEU A 413 -3.68 1.61 12.43
CA LEU A 413 -3.52 2.96 11.86
C LEU A 413 -4.45 4.00 12.49
N GLU A 414 -5.47 3.60 13.23
CA GLU A 414 -6.45 4.49 13.91
C GLU A 414 -6.11 4.72 15.39
N LEU A 415 -5.17 3.98 15.93
CA LEU A 415 -4.72 4.18 17.31
C LEU A 415 -3.82 5.41 17.37
N PRO A 416 -4.06 6.35 18.31
CA PRO A 416 -3.29 7.58 18.46
C PRO A 416 -1.84 7.35 18.87
#